data_01f8a654452b059b3cc0d1346d0578f5
#
_entry.id   01f8a654452b059b3cc0d1346d0578f5
#
_cell.length_a   1.000
_cell.length_b   1.000
_cell.length_c   1.000
_cell.angle_alpha   90.00
_cell.angle_beta   90.00
_cell.angle_gamma   90.00
#
_symmetry.space_group_name_H-M   'P 1'
#
loop_
_entity.id
_entity.type
_entity.pdbx_description
1 polymer ?
#
loop_
_entity_poly.entity_id
_entity_poly.type
_entity_poly.pdbx_seq_one_letter_code
_entity_poly.pdbx_strand_id
1 'polypeptide(L)'
;VNMVQDRIYDYFVRNPHLHVLFIFDRMNIIESELASAVWEENYIYKVFDGAWFNTKYNIENTWKEKNIVLLFSNDTLPQSESEMLKFPLLDMLKANMEYKEDDYASYIQQYGLPERYSPFIQRNITELMSAKISNILNGHISADTFSEDLACRAFISSYLGDKKLLGWEMIIDRMIVLGAEPEEKKHRDFFNRILKNTDVTKCINEKLTRIFGITYNPNSPFKMKEVAECLKYNSITQLLDVCNEDNYKKYKVINASAIDMMNKIYDTGMNDRTISEKFINAMKKLAADIKESEIISLYGIDAQYFHMTDALCWPILKVLVNNELASDPSKVNERVRELILKMPIQSNLQKVFKFIEQIALYYETIKTIGGTLRLNTPEDYVQLYLESFHKVDLCYRRTIEAYYEACSIDHPLVHELPFAKKTLDNDYANLVNVLNLEWLNCVKEKNNFFEDISLKKQEDFYRNEVDTTVKQAIIISDALRYEVAVELMEELAKEKHIAELI
;
A
#
# COMPACT_ATOMS: atom_id res chain seq x y z
N VAL A 1 42.50 -23.89 12.37
CA VAL A 1 43.23 -22.67 12.05
C VAL A 1 42.56 -21.56 12.84
N ASN A 2 43.31 -20.87 13.70
CA ASN A 2 42.76 -19.80 14.51
C ASN A 2 42.89 -18.48 13.72
N MET A 3 41.79 -17.98 13.20
CA MET A 3 41.80 -16.78 12.33
C MET A 3 42.30 -15.52 13.04
N VAL A 4 42.07 -15.38 14.34
CA VAL A 4 42.58 -14.24 15.12
C VAL A 4 44.10 -14.33 15.27
N GLN A 5 44.64 -15.51 15.53
CA GLN A 5 46.07 -15.73 15.61
C GLN A 5 46.80 -15.43 14.29
N ASP A 6 46.24 -15.87 13.16
CA ASP A 6 46.82 -15.59 11.83
C ASP A 6 46.85 -14.09 11.55
N ARG A 7 45.81 -13.34 11.91
CA ARG A 7 45.77 -11.86 11.81
C ARG A 7 46.80 -11.20 12.71
N ILE A 8 46.97 -11.72 13.92
CA ILE A 8 47.99 -11.20 14.85
C ILE A 8 49.40 -11.38 14.25
N TYR A 9 49.66 -12.53 13.64
CA TYR A 9 50.93 -12.75 12.94
C TYR A 9 51.12 -11.75 11.78
N ASP A 10 50.08 -11.49 11.02
CA ASP A 10 50.05 -10.49 9.94
C ASP A 10 50.44 -9.07 10.44
N TYR A 11 49.99 -8.68 11.65
CA TYR A 11 50.38 -7.38 12.23
C TYR A 11 51.87 -7.27 12.40
N PHE A 12 52.51 -8.29 12.94
CA PHE A 12 53.98 -8.31 13.13
C PHE A 12 54.76 -8.43 11.79
N VAL A 13 54.23 -9.19 10.84
CA VAL A 13 54.83 -9.32 9.51
C VAL A 13 54.82 -7.98 8.76
N ARG A 14 53.69 -7.25 8.82
CA ARG A 14 53.52 -5.97 8.16
C ARG A 14 54.26 -4.82 8.87
N ASN A 15 54.57 -4.99 10.14
CA ASN A 15 55.21 -3.97 10.97
C ASN A 15 56.48 -4.55 11.65
N PRO A 16 57.60 -4.66 10.93
CA PRO A 16 58.84 -5.31 11.47
C PRO A 16 59.41 -4.67 12.73
N HIS A 17 59.01 -3.43 13.06
CA HIS A 17 59.45 -2.68 14.25
C HIS A 17 58.46 -2.83 15.41
N LEU A 18 57.36 -3.52 15.21
CA LEU A 18 56.35 -3.77 16.24
C LEU A 18 56.94 -4.73 17.26
N HIS A 19 56.88 -4.34 18.55
CA HIS A 19 57.35 -5.16 19.65
C HIS A 19 56.17 -5.69 20.49
N VAL A 20 55.20 -4.82 20.74
CA VAL A 20 53.98 -5.18 21.54
C VAL A 20 52.74 -4.89 20.75
N LEU A 21 51.89 -5.86 20.61
CA LEU A 21 50.52 -5.69 20.10
C LEU A 21 49.54 -5.71 21.29
N PHE A 22 48.90 -4.57 21.54
CA PHE A 22 47.90 -4.42 22.58
C PHE A 22 46.53 -4.84 22.06
N ILE A 23 45.86 -5.76 22.76
CA ILE A 23 44.50 -6.21 22.43
C ILE A 23 43.57 -5.77 23.58
N PHE A 24 42.60 -4.93 23.26
CA PHE A 24 41.56 -4.52 24.20
C PHE A 24 40.28 -5.30 23.94
N ASP A 25 40.09 -6.45 24.60
CA ASP A 25 38.97 -7.37 24.39
C ASP A 25 37.76 -6.96 25.27
N ARG A 26 36.99 -5.99 24.79
CA ARG A 26 35.80 -5.47 25.49
C ARG A 26 34.67 -6.48 25.65
N MET A 27 34.61 -7.49 24.81
CA MET A 27 33.55 -8.50 24.80
C MET A 27 33.99 -9.86 25.32
N ASN A 28 35.25 -10.00 25.75
CA ASN A 28 35.89 -11.26 26.16
C ASN A 28 35.79 -12.39 25.14
N ILE A 29 35.76 -12.01 23.83
CA ILE A 29 35.65 -12.95 22.72
C ILE A 29 37.03 -13.41 22.27
N ILE A 30 37.96 -12.46 22.08
CA ILE A 30 39.32 -12.72 21.59
C ILE A 30 40.10 -13.60 22.58
N GLU A 31 39.92 -13.38 23.90
CA GLU A 31 40.51 -14.20 24.93
C GLU A 31 40.10 -15.67 24.79
N SER A 32 38.81 -15.92 24.59
CA SER A 32 38.28 -17.28 24.44
C SER A 32 38.80 -17.98 23.16
N GLU A 33 38.96 -17.24 22.05
CA GLU A 33 39.48 -17.77 20.82
C GLU A 33 40.98 -18.05 20.87
N LEU A 34 41.75 -17.23 21.58
CA LEU A 34 43.18 -17.40 21.77
C LEU A 34 43.57 -18.37 22.89
N ALA A 35 42.62 -18.76 23.75
CA ALA A 35 42.88 -19.67 24.87
C ALA A 35 43.48 -21.03 24.50
N SER A 36 43.13 -21.51 23.30
CA SER A 36 43.64 -22.80 22.76
C SER A 36 44.73 -22.62 21.70
N ALA A 37 45.16 -21.38 21.41
CA ALA A 37 46.14 -21.09 20.39
C ALA A 37 47.56 -21.55 20.78
N VAL A 38 48.25 -22.22 19.88
CA VAL A 38 49.66 -22.60 20.06
C VAL A 38 50.54 -21.56 19.40
N TRP A 39 51.37 -20.88 20.20
CA TRP A 39 52.22 -19.80 19.78
C TRP A 39 53.60 -20.27 19.37
N GLU A 40 54.18 -19.67 18.36
CA GLU A 40 55.55 -19.91 17.97
C GLU A 40 56.52 -19.41 19.03
N GLU A 41 57.73 -19.97 19.05
CA GLU A 41 58.73 -19.74 20.10
C GLU A 41 59.14 -18.26 20.24
N ASN A 42 59.06 -17.49 19.15
CA ASN A 42 59.35 -16.07 19.13
C ASN A 42 58.20 -15.16 19.55
N TYR A 43 57.03 -15.72 19.92
CA TYR A 43 55.87 -14.98 20.40
C TYR A 43 55.60 -15.22 21.88
N ILE A 44 55.09 -14.21 22.56
CA ILE A 44 54.56 -14.30 23.93
C ILE A 44 53.14 -13.78 23.93
N TYR A 45 52.19 -14.64 24.26
CA TYR A 45 50.81 -14.24 24.53
C TYR A 45 50.59 -14.17 26.05
N LYS A 46 50.13 -13.00 26.50
CA LYS A 46 49.87 -12.77 27.91
C LYS A 46 48.52 -12.08 28.09
N VAL A 47 47.62 -12.68 28.85
CA VAL A 47 46.47 -11.99 29.39
C VAL A 47 46.91 -11.17 30.58
N PHE A 48 46.56 -9.89 30.60
CA PHE A 48 46.96 -8.97 31.67
C PHE A 48 46.30 -9.36 33.00
N ASP A 49 47.10 -9.49 34.06
CA ASP A 49 46.72 -9.98 35.38
C ASP A 49 46.64 -8.87 36.44
N GLY A 50 46.66 -7.59 36.05
CA GLY A 50 46.68 -6.44 36.98
C GLY A 50 48.06 -6.01 37.46
N ALA A 51 49.11 -6.79 37.19
CA ALA A 51 50.46 -6.51 37.67
C ALA A 51 51.23 -5.54 36.74
N TRP A 52 50.88 -4.27 36.72
CA TRP A 52 51.43 -3.22 35.84
C TRP A 52 52.95 -3.15 35.81
N PHE A 53 53.56 -3.07 36.97
CA PHE A 53 54.99 -2.93 37.08
C PHE A 53 55.73 -4.16 36.55
N ASN A 54 55.29 -5.34 36.91
CA ASN A 54 55.89 -6.59 36.48
C ASN A 54 55.73 -6.77 34.95
N THR A 55 54.57 -6.44 34.40
CA THR A 55 54.32 -6.50 32.95
C THR A 55 55.26 -5.54 32.24
N LYS A 56 55.37 -4.30 32.67
CA LYS A 56 56.30 -3.32 32.05
C LYS A 56 57.74 -3.78 32.12
N TYR A 57 58.18 -4.26 33.29
CA TYR A 57 59.51 -4.79 33.47
C TYR A 57 59.83 -5.96 32.54
N ASN A 58 58.91 -6.88 32.39
CA ASN A 58 59.08 -8.04 31.49
C ASN A 58 59.14 -7.64 30.02
N ILE A 59 58.34 -6.69 29.57
CA ILE A 59 58.39 -6.18 28.22
C ILE A 59 59.73 -5.55 27.93
N GLU A 60 60.23 -4.71 28.83
CA GLU A 60 61.49 -3.97 28.61
C GLU A 60 62.75 -4.82 28.78
N ASN A 61 62.68 -5.91 29.54
CA ASN A 61 63.86 -6.71 29.92
C ASN A 61 63.77 -8.18 29.50
N THR A 62 62.80 -8.93 30.05
CA THR A 62 62.72 -10.39 29.89
C THR A 62 62.28 -10.81 28.52
N TRP A 63 61.34 -10.05 27.91
CA TRP A 63 60.71 -10.38 26.62
C TRP A 63 61.23 -9.47 25.46
N LYS A 64 62.30 -8.78 25.67
CA LYS A 64 62.81 -7.74 24.74
C LYS A 64 63.02 -8.23 23.30
N GLU A 65 63.40 -9.47 23.11
CA GLU A 65 63.65 -10.05 21.77
C GLU A 65 62.45 -10.85 21.21
N LYS A 66 61.27 -10.75 21.86
CA LYS A 66 60.06 -11.49 21.45
C LYS A 66 58.97 -10.56 20.92
N ASN A 67 58.12 -11.08 20.06
CA ASN A 67 56.88 -10.44 19.70
C ASN A 67 55.82 -10.64 20.78
N ILE A 68 55.33 -9.60 21.39
CA ILE A 68 54.45 -9.68 22.55
C ILE A 68 53.02 -9.35 22.14
N VAL A 69 52.10 -10.23 22.46
CA VAL A 69 50.65 -10.05 22.34
C VAL A 69 50.09 -9.89 23.77
N LEU A 70 49.71 -8.68 24.11
CA LEU A 70 49.23 -8.32 25.46
C LEU A 70 47.72 -8.05 25.39
N LEU A 71 46.92 -8.93 25.97
CA LEU A 71 45.46 -8.87 25.98
C LEU A 71 44.97 -8.34 27.34
N PHE A 72 44.05 -7.37 27.24
CA PHE A 72 43.31 -6.84 28.39
C PHE A 72 41.85 -7.26 28.24
N SER A 73 41.34 -8.05 29.17
CA SER A 73 39.93 -8.41 29.25
C SER A 73 39.08 -7.21 29.74
N ASN A 74 37.76 -7.30 29.59
CA ASN A 74 36.83 -6.20 29.90
C ASN A 74 37.04 -5.63 31.34
N ASP A 75 37.37 -6.46 32.29
CA ASP A 75 37.57 -6.06 33.72
C ASP A 75 38.85 -5.27 33.95
N THR A 76 39.81 -5.34 33.06
CA THR A 76 41.14 -4.69 33.17
C THR A 76 41.31 -3.51 32.22
N LEU A 77 40.31 -3.23 31.40
CA LEU A 77 40.31 -2.17 30.40
C LEU A 77 40.01 -0.80 31.00
N PRO A 78 40.65 0.28 30.49
CA PRO A 78 40.20 1.64 30.78
C PRO A 78 38.80 1.87 30.14
N GLN A 79 37.84 2.28 30.96
CA GLN A 79 36.44 2.46 30.59
C GLN A 79 36.08 3.87 30.08
N SER A 80 37.01 4.84 30.27
CA SER A 80 36.82 6.24 29.89
C SER A 80 38.09 6.86 29.32
N GLU A 81 37.96 7.97 28.57
CA GLU A 81 39.11 8.75 28.08
C GLU A 81 40.02 9.21 29.25
N SER A 82 39.45 9.56 30.41
CA SER A 82 40.22 9.99 31.56
C SER A 82 41.01 8.85 32.19
N GLU A 83 40.52 7.62 32.14
CA GLU A 83 41.23 6.42 32.57
C GLU A 83 42.31 6.01 31.57
N MET A 84 42.01 6.16 30.25
CA MET A 84 42.99 5.94 29.21
C MET A 84 44.19 6.89 29.32
N LEU A 85 43.96 8.16 29.68
CA LEU A 85 45.05 9.12 29.93
C LEU A 85 45.94 8.75 31.15
N LYS A 86 45.39 7.99 32.11
CA LYS A 86 46.08 7.48 33.29
C LYS A 86 46.58 6.04 33.11
N PHE A 87 46.41 5.48 31.94
CA PHE A 87 46.79 4.11 31.64
C PHE A 87 48.30 3.91 31.84
N PRO A 88 48.76 3.03 32.72
CA PRO A 88 50.18 2.92 33.09
C PRO A 88 51.11 2.48 31.98
N LEU A 89 50.58 1.86 30.93
CA LEU A 89 51.36 1.47 29.71
C LEU A 89 51.05 2.36 28.51
N LEU A 90 50.53 3.58 28.72
CA LEU A 90 50.18 4.50 27.64
C LEU A 90 51.38 4.89 26.74
N ASP A 91 52.56 5.01 27.35
CA ASP A 91 53.82 5.27 26.63
C ASP A 91 54.16 4.12 25.69
N MET A 92 54.01 2.87 26.17
CA MET A 92 54.23 1.67 25.35
C MET A 92 53.19 1.53 24.25
N LEU A 93 51.92 1.79 24.59
CA LEU A 93 50.84 1.77 23.57
C LEU A 93 51.05 2.78 22.46
N LYS A 94 51.55 4.00 22.78
CA LYS A 94 51.90 5.05 21.82
C LYS A 94 53.10 4.69 20.98
N ALA A 95 54.03 3.91 21.52
CA ALA A 95 55.24 3.46 20.81
C ALA A 95 55.02 2.18 19.98
N ASN A 96 53.92 1.52 20.18
CA ASN A 96 53.52 0.26 19.55
C ASN A 96 52.13 0.36 18.90
N MET A 97 51.42 -0.74 18.73
CA MET A 97 50.12 -0.76 18.04
C MET A 97 49.05 -1.40 18.90
N GLU A 98 47.82 -0.92 18.76
CA GLU A 98 46.61 -1.55 19.23
C GLU A 98 46.06 -2.47 18.11
N TYR A 99 45.72 -3.70 18.50
CA TYR A 99 45.00 -4.60 17.61
C TYR A 99 43.61 -4.01 17.36
N LYS A 100 43.33 -3.69 16.16
CA LYS A 100 42.00 -3.31 15.71
C LYS A 100 41.44 -4.45 14.92
N GLU A 101 40.49 -5.09 15.53
CA GLU A 101 39.65 -6.01 14.78
C GLU A 101 38.99 -5.24 13.65
N ASP A 102 39.09 -5.76 12.42
CA ASP A 102 38.34 -5.16 11.34
C ASP A 102 36.85 -5.28 11.68
N ASP A 103 36.16 -4.16 11.89
CA ASP A 103 34.74 -4.11 12.30
C ASP A 103 33.87 -5.03 11.42
N TYR A 104 34.24 -5.22 10.14
CA TYR A 104 33.49 -6.09 9.24
C TYR A 104 33.68 -7.57 9.58
N ALA A 105 34.84 -7.98 10.06
CA ALA A 105 35.11 -9.39 10.44
C ALA A 105 34.32 -9.77 11.68
N SER A 106 34.31 -8.88 12.69
CA SER A 106 33.49 -9.04 13.89
C SER A 106 31.99 -9.11 13.55
N TYR A 107 31.54 -8.28 12.59
CA TYR A 107 30.14 -8.30 12.12
C TYR A 107 29.76 -9.64 11.44
N ILE A 108 30.64 -10.15 10.58
CA ILE A 108 30.46 -11.44 9.93
C ILE A 108 30.36 -12.57 10.97
N GLN A 109 31.23 -12.57 11.93
CA GLN A 109 31.28 -13.59 13.00
C GLN A 109 30.05 -13.51 13.91
N GLN A 110 29.67 -12.32 14.33
CA GLN A 110 28.50 -12.08 15.19
C GLN A 110 27.23 -12.69 14.63
N TYR A 111 27.02 -12.57 13.31
CA TYR A 111 25.80 -13.06 12.63
C TYR A 111 25.99 -14.36 11.86
N GLY A 112 27.21 -14.95 11.90
CA GLY A 112 27.53 -16.19 11.18
C GLY A 112 27.43 -16.06 9.66
N LEU A 113 27.74 -14.89 9.10
CA LEU A 113 27.49 -14.59 7.70
C LEU A 113 28.51 -15.29 6.78
N PRO A 114 28.09 -15.76 5.58
CA PRO A 114 29.00 -16.34 4.60
C PRO A 114 30.08 -15.36 4.13
N GLU A 115 31.31 -15.84 3.95
CA GLU A 115 32.47 -15.03 3.50
C GLU A 115 32.25 -14.30 2.18
N ARG A 116 31.41 -14.82 1.30
CA ARG A 116 31.08 -14.19 0.01
C ARG A 116 30.54 -12.77 0.16
N TYR A 117 30.00 -12.41 1.33
CA TYR A 117 29.50 -11.07 1.62
C TYR A 117 30.57 -10.12 2.19
N SER A 118 31.78 -10.60 2.50
CA SER A 118 32.86 -9.80 3.08
C SER A 118 33.14 -8.50 2.33
N PRO A 119 33.26 -8.48 0.98
CA PRO A 119 33.54 -7.23 0.26
C PRO A 119 32.40 -6.21 0.38
N PHE A 120 31.13 -6.65 0.40
CA PHE A 120 29.98 -5.79 0.59
C PHE A 120 29.92 -5.23 2.03
N ILE A 121 30.11 -6.12 3.01
CA ILE A 121 30.08 -5.74 4.43
C ILE A 121 31.20 -4.76 4.76
N GLN A 122 32.42 -5.00 4.25
CA GLN A 122 33.59 -4.12 4.45
C GLN A 122 33.31 -2.70 3.93
N ARG A 123 32.72 -2.55 2.74
CA ARG A 123 32.38 -1.23 2.18
C ARG A 123 31.28 -0.52 2.97
N ASN A 124 30.37 -1.26 3.58
CA ASN A 124 29.17 -0.72 4.20
C ASN A 124 29.16 -0.84 5.74
N ILE A 125 30.28 -1.23 6.37
CA ILE A 125 30.32 -1.57 7.80
C ILE A 125 29.87 -0.43 8.71
N THR A 126 30.27 0.80 8.40
CA THR A 126 29.87 1.98 9.19
C THR A 126 28.37 2.18 9.22
N GLU A 127 27.68 1.94 8.09
CA GLU A 127 26.22 2.02 8.02
C GLU A 127 25.56 0.83 8.69
N LEU A 128 26.06 -0.40 8.46
CA LEU A 128 25.54 -1.63 9.06
C LEU A 128 25.57 -1.60 10.59
N MET A 129 26.63 -1.05 11.18
CA MET A 129 26.81 -0.91 12.63
C MET A 129 26.04 0.28 13.22
N SER A 130 25.48 1.15 12.38
CA SER A 130 24.67 2.27 12.92
C SER A 130 23.44 1.77 13.67
N ALA A 131 23.11 2.40 14.79
CA ALA A 131 21.97 2.01 15.61
C ALA A 131 20.64 1.97 14.84
N LYS A 132 20.48 2.84 13.83
CA LYS A 132 19.27 2.86 12.98
C LYS A 132 19.15 1.62 12.14
N ILE A 133 20.22 1.23 11.46
CA ILE A 133 20.24 0.06 10.57
C ILE A 133 20.16 -1.23 11.38
N SER A 134 20.92 -1.33 12.49
CA SER A 134 20.86 -2.48 13.39
C SER A 134 19.42 -2.72 13.91
N ASN A 135 18.69 -1.65 14.25
CA ASN A 135 17.29 -1.77 14.68
C ASN A 135 16.37 -2.22 13.54
N ILE A 136 16.58 -1.75 12.31
CA ILE A 136 15.78 -2.16 11.13
C ILE A 136 16.05 -3.62 10.78
N LEU A 137 17.30 -4.07 10.90
CA LEU A 137 17.71 -5.45 10.58
C LEU A 137 17.43 -6.43 11.72
N ASN A 138 17.10 -5.94 12.92
CA ASN A 138 16.84 -6.79 14.09
C ASN A 138 15.72 -7.80 13.79
N GLY A 139 16.00 -9.08 14.01
CA GLY A 139 15.10 -10.19 13.69
C GLY A 139 15.06 -10.60 12.19
N HIS A 140 15.79 -9.90 11.31
CA HIS A 140 15.86 -10.20 9.88
C HIS A 140 17.24 -10.71 9.44
N ILE A 141 18.28 -10.53 10.26
CA ILE A 141 19.65 -10.89 9.91
C ILE A 141 20.06 -12.22 10.55
N SER A 142 20.47 -13.17 9.72
CA SER A 142 21.08 -14.45 10.09
C SER A 142 21.88 -14.97 8.91
N ALA A 143 22.66 -16.04 9.12
CA ALA A 143 23.44 -16.70 8.07
C ALA A 143 22.58 -17.08 6.83
N ASP A 144 21.34 -17.51 7.07
CA ASP A 144 20.43 -18.00 6.00
C ASP A 144 19.63 -16.87 5.34
N THR A 145 19.37 -15.78 6.04
CA THR A 145 18.48 -14.70 5.56
C THR A 145 19.23 -13.50 5.01
N PHE A 146 20.50 -13.32 5.35
CA PHE A 146 21.29 -12.19 4.90
C PHE A 146 21.51 -12.21 3.38
N SER A 147 21.28 -11.05 2.77
CA SER A 147 21.59 -10.79 1.37
C SER A 147 21.94 -9.31 1.19
N GLU A 148 22.65 -8.98 0.12
CA GLU A 148 22.91 -7.59 -0.25
C GLU A 148 21.59 -6.82 -0.48
N ASP A 149 20.58 -7.48 -1.05
CA ASP A 149 19.21 -6.92 -1.22
C ASP A 149 18.57 -6.55 0.14
N LEU A 150 18.67 -7.43 1.14
CA LEU A 150 18.16 -7.17 2.48
C LEU A 150 18.84 -5.95 3.11
N ALA A 151 20.16 -5.89 3.04
CA ALA A 151 20.94 -4.77 3.59
C ALA A 151 20.63 -3.46 2.86
N CYS A 152 20.56 -3.48 1.51
CA CYS A 152 20.20 -2.31 0.71
C CYS A 152 18.80 -1.80 1.04
N ARG A 153 17.81 -2.69 1.22
CA ARG A 153 16.47 -2.29 1.66
C ARG A 153 16.48 -1.64 3.04
N ALA A 154 17.30 -2.14 3.95
CA ALA A 154 17.44 -1.53 5.28
C ALA A 154 18.06 -0.14 5.21
N PHE A 155 19.09 0.07 4.37
CA PHE A 155 19.66 1.38 4.14
C PHE A 155 18.63 2.35 3.54
N ILE A 156 17.92 1.95 2.50
CA ILE A 156 16.90 2.76 1.85
C ILE A 156 15.76 3.09 2.82
N SER A 157 15.30 2.11 3.63
CA SER A 157 14.29 2.33 4.67
C SER A 157 14.73 3.42 5.65
N SER A 158 15.98 3.36 6.11
CA SER A 158 16.56 4.37 6.98
C SER A 158 16.67 5.75 6.30
N TYR A 159 17.02 5.79 5.01
CA TYR A 159 17.09 7.05 4.23
C TYR A 159 15.70 7.68 4.06
N LEU A 160 14.66 6.85 3.94
CA LEU A 160 13.26 7.28 3.92
C LEU A 160 12.73 7.71 5.31
N GLY A 161 13.52 7.48 6.37
CA GLY A 161 13.15 7.81 7.74
C GLY A 161 12.30 6.77 8.45
N ASP A 162 12.20 5.56 7.87
CA ASP A 162 11.48 4.46 8.49
C ASP A 162 12.27 3.77 9.60
N LYS A 163 11.52 3.17 10.52
CA LYS A 163 12.06 2.35 11.61
C LYS A 163 11.93 0.85 11.37
N LYS A 164 11.24 0.47 10.28
CA LYS A 164 10.99 -0.92 9.89
C LYS A 164 11.59 -1.18 8.51
N LEU A 165 11.90 -2.44 8.25
CA LEU A 165 12.35 -2.89 6.94
C LEU A 165 11.18 -2.80 5.94
N LEU A 166 11.35 -2.01 4.89
CA LEU A 166 10.36 -1.85 3.82
C LEU A 166 10.53 -2.91 2.73
N GLY A 167 9.43 -3.31 2.12
CA GLY A 167 9.41 -4.05 0.86
C GLY A 167 9.75 -3.15 -0.33
N TRP A 168 10.12 -3.76 -1.46
CA TRP A 168 10.44 -3.00 -2.66
C TRP A 168 9.26 -2.21 -3.21
N GLU A 169 8.04 -2.74 -3.06
CA GLU A 169 6.80 -2.04 -3.44
C GLU A 169 6.70 -0.69 -2.73
N MET A 170 6.83 -0.68 -1.41
CA MET A 170 6.77 0.56 -0.61
C MET A 170 7.96 1.50 -0.88
N ILE A 171 9.14 0.96 -1.13
CA ILE A 171 10.33 1.76 -1.47
C ILE A 171 10.09 2.50 -2.78
N ILE A 172 9.63 1.81 -3.81
CA ILE A 172 9.40 2.40 -5.14
C ILE A 172 8.27 3.42 -5.09
N ASP A 173 7.18 3.15 -4.38
CA ASP A 173 6.09 4.11 -4.18
C ASP A 173 6.58 5.42 -3.58
N ARG A 174 7.40 5.33 -2.52
CA ARG A 174 7.97 6.52 -1.88
C ARG A 174 8.99 7.23 -2.77
N MET A 175 9.74 6.49 -3.57
CA MET A 175 10.65 7.08 -4.56
C MET A 175 9.88 7.85 -5.64
N ILE A 176 8.72 7.33 -6.09
CA ILE A 176 7.83 8.04 -7.03
C ILE A 176 7.31 9.33 -6.39
N VAL A 177 6.82 9.26 -5.16
CA VAL A 177 6.33 10.44 -4.42
C VAL A 177 7.42 11.51 -4.29
N LEU A 178 8.62 11.11 -3.85
CA LEU A 178 9.75 12.04 -3.74
C LEU A 178 10.20 12.58 -5.11
N GLY A 179 10.15 11.75 -6.16
CA GLY A 179 10.52 12.13 -7.51
C GLY A 179 9.59 13.17 -8.15
N ALA A 180 8.37 13.31 -7.65
CA ALA A 180 7.43 14.33 -8.11
C ALA A 180 7.73 15.74 -7.57
N GLU A 181 8.56 15.86 -6.52
CA GLU A 181 8.89 17.12 -5.83
C GLU A 181 10.42 17.33 -5.78
N PRO A 182 11.10 17.49 -6.94
CA PRO A 182 12.55 17.51 -7.02
C PRO A 182 13.21 18.71 -6.30
N GLU A 183 12.47 19.78 -6.09
CA GLU A 183 12.95 20.99 -5.43
C GLU A 183 12.92 20.89 -3.89
N GLU A 184 12.23 19.92 -3.34
CA GLU A 184 12.17 19.75 -1.90
C GLU A 184 13.49 19.23 -1.32
N LYS A 185 13.84 19.74 -0.13
CA LYS A 185 15.05 19.32 0.59
C LYS A 185 15.06 17.81 0.86
N LYS A 186 13.93 17.24 1.24
CA LYS A 186 13.79 15.79 1.53
C LYS A 186 14.13 14.94 0.31
N HIS A 187 13.66 15.36 -0.88
CA HIS A 187 13.97 14.69 -2.14
C HIS A 187 15.48 14.69 -2.39
N ARG A 188 16.11 15.88 -2.36
CA ARG A 188 17.55 16.01 -2.60
C ARG A 188 18.38 15.23 -1.60
N ASP A 189 18.04 15.29 -0.32
CA ASP A 189 18.76 14.57 0.73
C ASP A 189 18.67 13.05 0.54
N PHE A 190 17.50 12.54 0.17
CA PHE A 190 17.28 11.12 -0.08
C PHE A 190 18.09 10.62 -1.29
N PHE A 191 17.92 11.23 -2.46
CA PHE A 191 18.62 10.80 -3.67
C PHE A 191 20.13 11.01 -3.57
N ASN A 192 20.61 12.05 -2.89
CA ASN A 192 22.02 12.25 -2.63
C ASN A 192 22.61 11.15 -1.74
N ARG A 193 21.88 10.66 -0.75
CA ARG A 193 22.33 9.53 0.08
C ARG A 193 22.45 8.25 -0.75
N ILE A 194 21.46 7.96 -1.59
CA ILE A 194 21.52 6.81 -2.50
C ILE A 194 22.76 6.91 -3.40
N LEU A 195 22.98 8.04 -4.06
CA LEU A 195 24.09 8.24 -4.99
C LEU A 195 25.47 8.15 -4.32
N LYS A 196 25.58 8.46 -3.04
CA LYS A 196 26.82 8.32 -2.27
C LYS A 196 27.16 6.87 -1.94
N ASN A 197 26.17 5.98 -1.86
CA ASN A 197 26.39 4.56 -1.60
C ASN A 197 26.23 3.78 -2.92
N THR A 198 27.38 3.37 -3.48
CA THR A 198 27.43 2.67 -4.78
C THR A 198 26.72 1.34 -4.79
N ASP A 199 26.72 0.60 -3.67
CA ASP A 199 26.02 -0.69 -3.56
C ASP A 199 24.51 -0.49 -3.55
N VAL A 200 24.01 0.52 -2.84
CA VAL A 200 22.58 0.89 -2.84
C VAL A 200 22.15 1.37 -4.22
N THR A 201 22.94 2.22 -4.86
CA THR A 201 22.70 2.69 -6.23
C THR A 201 22.58 1.53 -7.22
N LYS A 202 23.52 0.59 -7.15
CA LYS A 202 23.52 -0.62 -7.98
C LYS A 202 22.30 -1.48 -7.74
N CYS A 203 21.94 -1.71 -6.47
CA CYS A 203 20.79 -2.52 -6.10
C CYS A 203 19.47 -1.93 -6.61
N ILE A 204 19.26 -0.62 -6.47
CA ILE A 204 18.08 0.07 -7.01
C ILE A 204 18.04 -0.05 -8.53
N ASN A 205 19.16 0.20 -9.21
CA ASN A 205 19.24 0.11 -10.67
C ASN A 205 18.89 -1.29 -11.18
N GLU A 206 19.47 -2.32 -10.58
CA GLU A 206 19.15 -3.72 -10.92
C GLU A 206 17.65 -4.01 -10.73
N LYS A 207 17.07 -3.50 -9.64
CA LYS A 207 15.65 -3.67 -9.35
C LYS A 207 14.77 -2.93 -10.36
N LEU A 208 15.04 -1.66 -10.65
CA LEU A 208 14.29 -0.88 -11.64
C LEU A 208 14.44 -1.46 -13.05
N THR A 209 15.63 -1.91 -13.42
CA THR A 209 15.86 -2.58 -14.72
C THR A 209 15.07 -3.87 -14.82
N ARG A 210 15.04 -4.68 -13.76
CA ARG A 210 14.31 -5.95 -13.75
C ARG A 210 12.79 -5.76 -13.84
N ILE A 211 12.25 -4.72 -13.17
CA ILE A 211 10.79 -4.50 -13.12
C ILE A 211 10.32 -3.69 -14.32
N PHE A 212 11.01 -2.59 -14.66
CA PHE A 212 10.54 -1.60 -15.63
C PHE A 212 11.32 -1.59 -16.95
N GLY A 213 12.40 -2.37 -17.06
CA GLY A 213 13.30 -2.32 -18.23
C GLY A 213 14.14 -1.04 -18.33
N ILE A 214 14.18 -0.21 -17.30
CA ILE A 214 14.85 1.10 -17.30
C ILE A 214 16.29 0.91 -16.88
N THR A 215 17.23 1.30 -17.75
CA THR A 215 18.67 1.28 -17.48
C THR A 215 19.10 2.60 -16.84
N TYR A 216 19.79 2.48 -15.71
CA TYR A 216 20.36 3.63 -15.01
C TYR A 216 21.69 4.05 -15.64
N ASN A 217 21.85 5.37 -15.86
CA ASN A 217 23.14 5.96 -16.19
C ASN A 217 23.73 6.56 -14.90
N PRO A 218 24.95 6.14 -14.47
CA PRO A 218 25.58 6.64 -13.24
C PRO A 218 25.75 8.17 -13.20
N ASN A 219 25.77 8.82 -14.36
CA ASN A 219 25.91 10.25 -14.50
C ASN A 219 24.58 11.02 -14.56
N SER A 220 23.46 10.32 -14.40
CA SER A 220 22.12 10.90 -14.45
C SER A 220 21.34 10.56 -13.18
N PRO A 221 20.56 11.48 -12.60
CA PRO A 221 19.70 11.17 -11.47
C PRO A 221 18.64 10.13 -11.86
N PHE A 222 18.09 9.39 -10.87
CA PHE A 222 17.03 8.43 -11.09
C PHE A 222 15.83 9.08 -11.76
N LYS A 223 15.39 8.49 -12.88
CA LYS A 223 14.29 9.02 -13.70
C LYS A 223 12.95 8.49 -13.21
N MET A 224 12.44 9.02 -12.11
CA MET A 224 11.14 8.60 -11.55
C MET A 224 9.98 8.87 -12.51
N LYS A 225 10.11 9.81 -13.44
CA LYS A 225 9.15 10.02 -14.52
C LYS A 225 8.96 8.77 -15.38
N GLU A 226 10.04 8.19 -15.88
CA GLU A 226 9.99 6.98 -16.72
C GLU A 226 9.40 5.77 -15.96
N VAL A 227 9.70 5.66 -14.64
CA VAL A 227 9.13 4.63 -13.77
C VAL A 227 7.61 4.81 -13.64
N ALA A 228 7.16 6.04 -13.38
CA ALA A 228 5.73 6.35 -13.25
C ALA A 228 4.98 6.15 -14.57
N GLU A 229 5.56 6.57 -15.71
CA GLU A 229 4.98 6.36 -17.04
C GLU A 229 4.82 4.86 -17.35
N CYS A 230 5.87 4.07 -17.12
CA CYS A 230 5.84 2.62 -17.33
C CYS A 230 4.80 1.95 -16.41
N LEU A 231 4.76 2.35 -15.12
CA LEU A 231 3.79 1.82 -14.16
C LEU A 231 2.36 2.14 -14.59
N LYS A 232 2.06 3.40 -14.93
CA LYS A 232 0.73 3.84 -15.38
C LYS A 232 0.29 3.11 -16.64
N TYR A 233 1.17 3.03 -17.66
CA TYR A 233 0.83 2.37 -18.91
C TYR A 233 0.50 0.88 -18.70
N ASN A 234 1.35 0.14 -17.97
CA ASN A 234 1.11 -1.28 -17.72
C ASN A 234 -0.07 -1.53 -16.78
N SER A 235 -0.33 -0.66 -15.80
CA SER A 235 -1.52 -0.80 -14.96
C SER A 235 -2.82 -0.72 -15.75
N ILE A 236 -2.83 0.00 -16.88
CA ILE A 236 -3.99 0.11 -17.75
C ILE A 236 -4.04 -1.01 -18.78
N THR A 237 -2.92 -1.25 -19.49
CA THR A 237 -2.88 -2.05 -20.71
C THR A 237 -2.42 -3.49 -20.52
N GLN A 238 -2.30 -3.97 -19.29
CA GLN A 238 -1.76 -5.31 -18.98
C GLN A 238 -2.44 -6.41 -19.77
N LEU A 239 -3.75 -6.38 -19.91
CA LEU A 239 -4.57 -7.39 -20.59
C LEU A 239 -4.76 -7.12 -22.10
N LEU A 240 -4.20 -6.03 -22.63
CA LEU A 240 -4.35 -5.65 -24.03
C LEU A 240 -3.20 -6.19 -24.89
N ASP A 241 -3.55 -6.67 -26.08
CA ASP A 241 -2.60 -6.90 -27.13
C ASP A 241 -2.20 -5.55 -27.74
N VAL A 242 -0.97 -5.13 -27.48
CA VAL A 242 -0.49 -3.81 -27.86
C VAL A 242 -0.24 -3.75 -29.37
N CYS A 243 -0.97 -2.85 -30.05
CA CYS A 243 -0.83 -2.64 -31.48
C CYS A 243 0.41 -1.78 -31.84
N ASN A 244 0.77 -1.77 -33.13
CA ASN A 244 1.96 -1.05 -33.61
C ASN A 244 1.80 0.46 -33.57
N GLU A 245 0.59 0.94 -33.66
CA GLU A 245 0.19 2.35 -33.67
C GLU A 245 0.23 2.98 -32.28
N ASP A 246 0.40 2.16 -31.23
CA ASP A 246 0.48 2.66 -29.85
C ASP A 246 1.81 3.38 -29.60
N ASN A 247 1.72 4.69 -29.39
CA ASN A 247 2.86 5.56 -29.12
C ASN A 247 3.58 5.20 -27.81
N TYR A 248 2.89 4.52 -26.89
CA TYR A 248 3.39 4.14 -25.59
C TYR A 248 3.90 2.69 -25.51
N LYS A 249 3.88 1.93 -26.63
CA LYS A 249 4.28 0.51 -26.66
C LYS A 249 5.68 0.23 -26.10
N LYS A 250 6.59 1.24 -26.14
CA LYS A 250 7.93 1.14 -25.55
C LYS A 250 7.93 0.83 -24.04
N TYR A 251 6.83 1.15 -23.35
CA TYR A 251 6.67 0.89 -21.91
C TYR A 251 6.08 -0.50 -21.61
N LYS A 252 5.63 -1.25 -22.64
CA LYS A 252 4.99 -2.55 -22.42
C LYS A 252 5.98 -3.55 -21.84
N VAL A 253 5.62 -4.10 -20.67
CA VAL A 253 6.35 -5.16 -19.99
C VAL A 253 5.57 -6.48 -20.17
N ILE A 254 6.30 -7.56 -20.50
CA ILE A 254 5.71 -8.87 -20.78
C ILE A 254 6.05 -9.88 -19.68
N ASN A 255 7.12 -9.62 -18.92
CA ASN A 255 7.59 -10.56 -17.89
C ASN A 255 6.58 -10.65 -16.74
N ALA A 256 6.04 -11.85 -16.49
CA ALA A 256 5.01 -12.06 -15.47
C ALA A 256 5.44 -11.65 -14.05
N SER A 257 6.69 -11.92 -13.66
CA SER A 257 7.21 -11.52 -12.34
C SER A 257 7.35 -10.01 -12.20
N ALA A 258 7.70 -9.31 -13.29
CA ALA A 258 7.77 -7.86 -13.32
C ALA A 258 6.37 -7.24 -13.24
N ILE A 259 5.41 -7.81 -13.96
CA ILE A 259 3.99 -7.40 -13.92
C ILE A 259 3.41 -7.58 -12.50
N ASP A 260 3.63 -8.74 -11.87
CA ASP A 260 3.18 -8.99 -10.49
C ASP A 260 3.76 -7.95 -9.51
N MET A 261 5.04 -7.61 -9.66
CA MET A 261 5.65 -6.57 -8.83
C MET A 261 5.08 -5.17 -9.12
N MET A 262 4.83 -4.83 -10.39
CA MET A 262 4.19 -3.57 -10.76
C MET A 262 2.78 -3.46 -10.18
N ASN A 263 2.01 -4.53 -10.21
CA ASN A 263 0.67 -4.56 -9.60
C ASN A 263 0.76 -4.33 -8.10
N LYS A 264 1.71 -4.98 -7.40
CA LYS A 264 1.93 -4.73 -5.96
C LYS A 264 2.31 -3.27 -5.67
N ILE A 265 3.19 -2.68 -6.48
CA ILE A 265 3.55 -1.27 -6.37
C ILE A 265 2.31 -0.39 -6.55
N TYR A 266 1.56 -0.59 -7.63
CA TYR A 266 0.37 0.19 -7.92
C TYR A 266 -0.70 0.07 -6.83
N ASP A 267 -1.00 -1.16 -6.40
CA ASP A 267 -2.01 -1.43 -5.36
C ASP A 267 -1.60 -0.86 -4.01
N THR A 268 -0.32 -1.00 -3.63
CA THR A 268 0.21 -0.41 -2.39
C THR A 268 0.14 1.10 -2.43
N GLY A 269 0.62 1.72 -3.50
CA GLY A 269 0.60 3.17 -3.67
C GLY A 269 -0.81 3.76 -3.69
N MET A 270 -1.78 3.06 -4.31
CA MET A 270 -3.17 3.51 -4.40
C MET A 270 -3.96 3.32 -3.10
N ASN A 271 -3.67 2.29 -2.30
CA ASN A 271 -4.50 1.87 -1.17
C ASN A 271 -3.87 2.11 0.21
N ASP A 272 -2.58 2.40 0.31
CA ASP A 272 -1.94 2.74 1.59
C ASP A 272 -2.46 4.10 2.11
N ARG A 273 -3.13 4.08 3.27
CA ARG A 273 -3.76 5.26 3.87
C ARG A 273 -2.77 6.40 4.15
N THR A 274 -1.48 6.11 4.26
CA THR A 274 -0.46 7.10 4.66
C THR A 274 0.14 7.84 3.47
N ILE A 275 0.14 7.23 2.28
CA ILE A 275 0.81 7.77 1.10
C ILE A 275 -0.08 7.91 -0.13
N SER A 276 -1.27 7.30 -0.17
CA SER A 276 -2.09 7.18 -1.38
C SER A 276 -2.41 8.53 -2.04
N GLU A 277 -2.80 9.53 -1.28
CA GLU A 277 -3.06 10.87 -1.83
C GLU A 277 -1.82 11.47 -2.50
N LYS A 278 -0.65 11.34 -1.85
CA LYS A 278 0.62 11.83 -2.40
C LYS A 278 1.06 11.02 -3.61
N PHE A 279 0.85 9.70 -3.56
CA PHE A 279 1.18 8.81 -4.67
C PHE A 279 0.31 9.11 -5.90
N ILE A 280 -1.00 9.26 -5.74
CA ILE A 280 -1.93 9.64 -6.81
C ILE A 280 -1.51 10.99 -7.44
N ASN A 281 -1.19 11.98 -6.62
CA ASN A 281 -0.75 13.29 -7.10
C ASN A 281 0.60 13.20 -7.82
N ALA A 282 1.54 12.40 -7.30
CA ALA A 282 2.83 12.15 -7.95
C ALA A 282 2.65 11.44 -9.29
N MET A 283 1.81 10.41 -9.37
CA MET A 283 1.49 9.71 -10.61
C MET A 283 0.85 10.64 -11.65
N LYS A 284 -0.10 11.48 -11.25
CA LYS A 284 -0.72 12.50 -12.13
C LYS A 284 0.34 13.45 -12.71
N LYS A 285 1.31 13.88 -11.89
CA LYS A 285 2.37 14.82 -12.30
C LYS A 285 3.43 14.15 -13.18
N LEU A 286 3.97 13.00 -12.73
CA LEU A 286 5.10 12.34 -13.39
C LEU A 286 4.68 11.61 -14.67
N ALA A 287 3.50 10.96 -14.68
CA ALA A 287 2.99 10.20 -15.80
C ALA A 287 1.93 10.98 -16.61
N ALA A 288 2.02 12.31 -16.64
CA ALA A 288 1.11 13.18 -17.39
C ALA A 288 1.17 12.96 -18.91
N ASP A 289 2.31 12.50 -19.42
CA ASP A 289 2.49 12.26 -20.86
C ASP A 289 1.79 10.98 -21.34
N ILE A 290 1.43 10.07 -20.42
CA ILE A 290 0.56 8.91 -20.74
C ILE A 290 -0.89 9.37 -20.68
N LYS A 291 -1.45 9.65 -21.85
CA LYS A 291 -2.82 10.15 -21.99
C LYS A 291 -3.81 9.01 -22.16
N GLU A 292 -4.66 8.82 -21.20
CA GLU A 292 -5.71 7.80 -21.21
C GLU A 292 -6.68 8.01 -22.39
N SER A 293 -6.90 9.25 -22.82
CA SER A 293 -7.72 9.56 -23.99
C SER A 293 -7.16 8.98 -25.29
N GLU A 294 -5.84 8.92 -25.44
CA GLU A 294 -5.20 8.29 -26.60
C GLU A 294 -5.33 6.77 -26.53
N ILE A 295 -5.15 6.18 -25.35
CA ILE A 295 -5.29 4.74 -25.14
C ILE A 295 -6.72 4.29 -25.45
N ILE A 296 -7.73 4.96 -24.88
CA ILE A 296 -9.13 4.58 -25.12
C ILE A 296 -9.58 4.86 -26.56
N SER A 297 -9.03 5.89 -27.21
CA SER A 297 -9.28 6.15 -28.62
C SER A 297 -8.74 5.04 -29.53
N LEU A 298 -7.61 4.43 -29.14
CA LEU A 298 -6.96 3.39 -29.91
C LEU A 298 -7.60 2.01 -29.71
N TYR A 299 -7.89 1.66 -28.45
CA TYR A 299 -8.38 0.31 -28.09
C TYR A 299 -9.91 0.23 -27.94
N GLY A 300 -10.59 1.37 -27.81
CA GLY A 300 -12.04 1.45 -27.68
C GLY A 300 -12.56 1.29 -26.25
N ILE A 301 -13.84 1.61 -26.10
CA ILE A 301 -14.54 1.57 -24.80
C ILE A 301 -14.83 0.14 -24.30
N ASP A 302 -14.85 -0.84 -25.22
CA ASP A 302 -15.14 -2.25 -24.93
C ASP A 302 -13.87 -3.05 -24.60
N ALA A 303 -12.69 -2.43 -24.67
CA ALA A 303 -11.42 -3.10 -24.38
C ALA A 303 -11.29 -3.53 -22.91
N GLN A 304 -10.57 -4.63 -22.70
CA GLN A 304 -10.33 -5.21 -21.37
C GLN A 304 -9.18 -4.49 -20.65
N TYR A 305 -9.44 -3.30 -20.13
CA TYR A 305 -8.48 -2.58 -19.29
C TYR A 305 -8.31 -3.29 -17.95
N PHE A 306 -7.07 -3.33 -17.41
CA PHE A 306 -6.81 -4.02 -16.15
C PHE A 306 -7.22 -3.15 -14.96
N HIS A 307 -6.59 -1.99 -14.79
CA HIS A 307 -7.06 -0.96 -13.85
C HIS A 307 -7.75 0.16 -14.61
N MET A 308 -8.72 0.77 -13.95
CA MET A 308 -9.46 1.91 -14.49
C MET A 308 -9.02 3.19 -13.77
N THR A 309 -8.94 4.27 -14.54
CA THR A 309 -8.76 5.63 -14.02
C THR A 309 -10.01 6.45 -14.28
N ASP A 310 -10.17 7.57 -13.59
CA ASP A 310 -11.30 8.49 -13.81
C ASP A 310 -11.40 8.90 -15.28
N ALA A 311 -10.25 9.14 -15.93
CA ALA A 311 -10.19 9.54 -17.34
C ALA A 311 -10.59 8.44 -18.32
N LEU A 312 -10.30 7.17 -18.01
CA LEU A 312 -10.76 6.02 -18.78
C LEU A 312 -12.26 5.75 -18.59
N CYS A 313 -12.76 5.93 -17.38
CA CYS A 313 -14.17 5.72 -17.07
C CYS A 313 -15.08 6.74 -17.75
N TRP A 314 -14.64 7.98 -17.89
CA TRP A 314 -15.44 9.06 -18.48
C TRP A 314 -16.10 8.71 -19.82
N PRO A 315 -15.36 8.33 -20.89
CA PRO A 315 -15.98 8.01 -22.18
C PRO A 315 -16.92 6.83 -22.10
N ILE A 316 -16.59 5.81 -21.31
CA ILE A 316 -17.42 4.62 -21.13
C ILE A 316 -18.75 5.01 -20.47
N LEU A 317 -18.69 5.73 -19.34
CA LEU A 317 -19.87 6.18 -18.61
C LEU A 317 -20.75 7.11 -19.46
N LYS A 318 -20.15 7.97 -20.26
CA LYS A 318 -20.89 8.85 -21.17
C LYS A 318 -21.73 8.05 -22.17
N VAL A 319 -21.18 6.99 -22.74
CA VAL A 319 -21.92 6.10 -23.66
C VAL A 319 -23.04 5.36 -22.92
N LEU A 320 -22.76 4.81 -21.74
CA LEU A 320 -23.76 4.11 -20.93
C LEU A 320 -24.93 5.05 -20.57
N VAL A 321 -24.64 6.26 -20.10
CA VAL A 321 -25.66 7.23 -19.69
C VAL A 321 -26.52 7.69 -20.87
N ASN A 322 -25.90 7.97 -22.01
CA ASN A 322 -26.61 8.58 -23.14
C ASN A 322 -27.36 7.55 -24.02
N ASN A 323 -26.87 6.31 -24.13
CA ASN A 323 -27.35 5.38 -25.13
C ASN A 323 -27.97 4.09 -24.57
N GLU A 324 -27.59 3.61 -23.41
CA GLU A 324 -27.87 2.24 -22.99
C GLU A 324 -28.76 2.11 -21.75
N LEU A 325 -28.88 3.12 -20.91
CA LEU A 325 -29.59 3.05 -19.61
C LEU A 325 -31.02 2.52 -19.71
N ALA A 326 -31.80 3.02 -20.66
CA ALA A 326 -33.20 2.60 -20.81
C ALA A 326 -33.34 1.36 -21.72
N SER A 327 -32.44 1.15 -22.67
CA SER A 327 -32.51 0.06 -23.63
C SER A 327 -32.10 -1.29 -23.07
N ASP A 328 -30.99 -1.33 -22.33
CA ASP A 328 -30.44 -2.55 -21.71
C ASP A 328 -29.87 -2.28 -20.30
N PRO A 329 -30.75 -2.06 -19.31
CA PRO A 329 -30.34 -1.73 -17.96
C PRO A 329 -29.53 -2.84 -17.27
N SER A 330 -29.79 -4.11 -17.57
CA SER A 330 -29.05 -5.23 -16.99
C SER A 330 -27.59 -5.23 -17.45
N LYS A 331 -27.33 -4.99 -18.72
CA LYS A 331 -25.97 -4.84 -19.26
C LYS A 331 -25.25 -3.64 -18.65
N VAL A 332 -25.97 -2.53 -18.46
CA VAL A 332 -25.40 -1.33 -17.80
C VAL A 332 -25.00 -1.64 -16.36
N ASN A 333 -25.86 -2.31 -15.60
CA ASN A 333 -25.56 -2.73 -14.22
C ASN A 333 -24.32 -3.63 -14.15
N GLU A 334 -24.22 -4.62 -15.02
CA GLU A 334 -23.07 -5.52 -15.09
C GLU A 334 -21.80 -4.75 -15.39
N ARG A 335 -21.84 -3.87 -16.39
CA ARG A 335 -20.68 -3.05 -16.80
C ARG A 335 -20.24 -2.07 -15.69
N VAL A 336 -21.17 -1.43 -15.03
CA VAL A 336 -20.87 -0.52 -13.91
C VAL A 336 -20.20 -1.27 -12.75
N ARG A 337 -20.71 -2.44 -12.39
CA ARG A 337 -20.08 -3.28 -11.34
C ARG A 337 -18.67 -3.71 -11.71
N GLU A 338 -18.45 -4.10 -12.95
CA GLU A 338 -17.11 -4.41 -13.45
C GLU A 338 -16.16 -3.22 -13.33
N LEU A 339 -16.62 -2.02 -13.70
CA LEU A 339 -15.81 -0.80 -13.59
C LEU A 339 -15.48 -0.45 -12.14
N ILE A 340 -16.45 -0.55 -11.23
CA ILE A 340 -16.24 -0.28 -9.79
C ILE A 340 -15.13 -1.19 -9.23
N LEU A 341 -15.11 -2.47 -9.58
CA LEU A 341 -14.11 -3.42 -9.10
C LEU A 341 -12.69 -3.11 -9.59
N LYS A 342 -12.55 -2.42 -10.72
CA LYS A 342 -11.27 -2.05 -11.33
C LYS A 342 -10.77 -0.66 -10.93
N MET A 343 -11.57 0.11 -10.18
CA MET A 343 -11.22 1.46 -9.75
C MET A 343 -10.53 1.47 -8.39
N PRO A 344 -9.64 2.44 -8.14
CA PRO A 344 -9.11 2.67 -6.80
C PRO A 344 -10.23 2.95 -5.80
N ILE A 345 -10.11 2.42 -4.58
CA ILE A 345 -11.08 2.59 -3.49
C ILE A 345 -11.38 4.07 -3.19
N GLN A 346 -10.41 4.94 -3.43
CA GLN A 346 -10.49 6.38 -3.16
C GLN A 346 -11.01 7.20 -4.36
N SER A 347 -11.46 6.56 -5.43
CA SER A 347 -12.03 7.29 -6.56
C SER A 347 -13.32 7.99 -6.18
N ASN A 348 -13.39 9.29 -6.46
CA ASN A 348 -14.59 10.09 -6.26
C ASN A 348 -15.74 9.67 -7.21
N LEU A 349 -15.43 9.01 -8.33
CA LEU A 349 -16.41 8.53 -9.28
C LEU A 349 -17.32 7.41 -8.75
N GLN A 350 -17.01 6.78 -7.62
CA GLN A 350 -17.88 5.78 -7.00
C GLN A 350 -19.31 6.32 -6.76
N LYS A 351 -19.44 7.61 -6.42
CA LYS A 351 -20.76 8.25 -6.26
C LYS A 351 -21.51 8.35 -7.59
N VAL A 352 -20.81 8.62 -8.69
CA VAL A 352 -21.43 8.65 -10.03
C VAL A 352 -21.83 7.25 -10.47
N PHE A 353 -21.00 6.25 -10.23
CA PHE A 353 -21.33 4.86 -10.49
C PHE A 353 -22.59 4.43 -9.74
N LYS A 354 -22.67 4.75 -8.45
CA LYS A 354 -23.87 4.47 -7.63
C LYS A 354 -25.13 5.10 -8.26
N PHE A 355 -25.05 6.33 -8.74
CA PHE A 355 -26.18 6.98 -9.41
C PHE A 355 -26.59 6.23 -10.69
N ILE A 356 -25.64 5.87 -11.55
CA ILE A 356 -25.92 5.14 -12.80
C ILE A 356 -26.49 3.74 -12.50
N GLU A 357 -25.95 3.03 -11.52
CA GLU A 357 -26.44 1.75 -11.06
C GLU A 357 -27.89 1.85 -10.58
N GLN A 358 -28.24 2.88 -9.79
CA GLN A 358 -29.60 3.08 -9.33
C GLN A 358 -30.59 3.40 -10.46
N ILE A 359 -30.19 4.18 -11.48
CA ILE A 359 -31.04 4.39 -12.67
C ILE A 359 -31.26 3.07 -13.40
N ALA A 360 -30.21 2.30 -13.63
CA ALA A 360 -30.32 1.02 -14.30
C ALA A 360 -31.23 0.05 -13.52
N LEU A 361 -31.10 0.01 -12.20
CA LEU A 361 -31.97 -0.79 -11.33
C LEU A 361 -33.44 -0.35 -11.40
N TYR A 362 -33.70 0.97 -11.50
CA TYR A 362 -35.04 1.50 -11.73
C TYR A 362 -35.66 0.93 -13.02
N TYR A 363 -34.97 1.05 -14.16
CA TYR A 363 -35.48 0.54 -15.43
C TYR A 363 -35.61 -1.00 -15.44
N GLU A 364 -34.70 -1.72 -14.79
CA GLU A 364 -34.78 -3.17 -14.64
C GLU A 364 -36.02 -3.57 -13.80
N THR A 365 -36.29 -2.83 -12.73
CA THR A 365 -37.48 -3.04 -11.88
C THR A 365 -38.77 -2.84 -12.69
N ILE A 366 -38.86 -1.79 -13.51
CA ILE A 366 -40.00 -1.55 -14.40
C ILE A 366 -40.20 -2.71 -15.38
N LYS A 367 -39.12 -3.18 -16.01
CA LYS A 367 -39.19 -4.32 -16.94
C LYS A 367 -39.67 -5.61 -16.26
N THR A 368 -39.28 -5.82 -15.00
CA THR A 368 -39.69 -7.00 -14.21
C THR A 368 -41.16 -6.96 -13.81
N ILE A 369 -41.68 -5.77 -13.46
CA ILE A 369 -43.11 -5.62 -13.11
C ILE A 369 -43.98 -5.91 -14.32
N GLY A 370 -43.54 -5.59 -15.50
CA GLY A 370 -44.09 -5.94 -16.81
C GLY A 370 -45.62 -6.00 -16.90
N GLY A 371 -46.18 -5.59 -18.00
CA GLY A 371 -47.59 -5.86 -18.28
C GLY A 371 -48.48 -4.62 -18.27
N THR A 372 -49.77 -4.88 -18.34
CA THR A 372 -50.82 -3.88 -18.42
C THR A 372 -51.05 -3.25 -17.05
N LEU A 373 -50.85 -1.94 -16.92
CA LEU A 373 -51.24 -1.20 -15.71
C LEU A 373 -52.76 -1.03 -15.59
N ARG A 374 -53.53 -1.64 -16.47
CA ARG A 374 -54.97 -1.64 -16.40
C ARG A 374 -55.48 -2.90 -15.69
N LEU A 375 -55.96 -2.70 -14.48
CA LEU A 375 -56.49 -3.75 -13.58
C LEU A 375 -58.01 -3.62 -13.42
N ASN A 376 -58.66 -4.68 -12.93
CA ASN A 376 -60.11 -4.76 -12.91
C ASN A 376 -60.75 -4.26 -11.60
N THR A 377 -60.06 -4.40 -10.49
CA THR A 377 -60.60 -4.05 -9.17
C THR A 377 -59.68 -3.09 -8.39
N PRO A 378 -60.21 -2.30 -7.48
CA PRO A 378 -59.42 -1.50 -6.57
C PRO A 378 -58.42 -2.31 -5.74
N GLU A 379 -58.79 -3.50 -5.32
CA GLU A 379 -57.91 -4.41 -4.59
C GLU A 379 -56.70 -4.85 -5.42
N ASP A 380 -56.90 -5.16 -6.72
CA ASP A 380 -55.79 -5.53 -7.61
C ASP A 380 -54.73 -4.42 -7.70
N TYR A 381 -55.15 -3.14 -7.71
CA TYR A 381 -54.19 -2.01 -7.71
C TYR A 381 -53.40 -1.88 -6.41
N VAL A 382 -54.10 -2.09 -5.26
CA VAL A 382 -53.42 -2.07 -3.97
C VAL A 382 -52.45 -3.24 -3.84
N GLN A 383 -52.86 -4.42 -4.27
CA GLN A 383 -51.98 -5.59 -4.31
C GLN A 383 -50.76 -5.39 -5.21
N LEU A 384 -50.97 -4.85 -6.40
CA LEU A 384 -49.87 -4.50 -7.31
C LEU A 384 -48.85 -3.57 -6.61
N TYR A 385 -49.32 -2.58 -5.89
CA TYR A 385 -48.47 -1.66 -5.15
C TYR A 385 -47.68 -2.39 -4.05
N LEU A 386 -48.39 -3.15 -3.19
CA LEU A 386 -47.78 -3.87 -2.07
C LEU A 386 -46.76 -4.93 -2.50
N GLU A 387 -47.00 -5.62 -3.60
CA GLU A 387 -46.16 -6.73 -4.06
C GLU A 387 -44.97 -6.23 -4.92
N SER A 388 -45.18 -5.22 -5.71
CA SER A 388 -44.26 -4.89 -6.80
C SER A 388 -43.96 -3.41 -6.97
N PHE A 389 -44.99 -2.54 -7.08
CA PHE A 389 -44.80 -1.16 -7.55
C PHE A 389 -44.13 -0.29 -6.52
N HIS A 390 -44.25 -0.57 -5.22
CA HIS A 390 -43.45 0.11 -4.18
C HIS A 390 -41.93 0.04 -4.44
N LYS A 391 -41.46 -0.99 -5.13
CA LYS A 391 -40.03 -1.15 -5.49
C LYS A 391 -39.60 -0.10 -6.54
N VAL A 392 -40.51 0.33 -7.40
CA VAL A 392 -40.25 1.42 -8.35
C VAL A 392 -40.05 2.74 -7.61
N ASP A 393 -40.94 3.04 -6.67
CA ASP A 393 -40.88 4.22 -5.82
C ASP A 393 -39.55 4.23 -5.01
N LEU A 394 -39.21 3.08 -4.44
CA LEU A 394 -37.96 2.88 -3.71
C LEU A 394 -36.73 3.13 -4.61
N CYS A 395 -36.68 2.53 -5.79
CA CYS A 395 -35.58 2.73 -6.73
C CYS A 395 -35.48 4.20 -7.20
N TYR A 396 -36.61 4.84 -7.49
CA TYR A 396 -36.64 6.26 -7.84
C TYR A 396 -36.08 7.12 -6.71
N ARG A 397 -36.54 6.95 -5.48
CA ARG A 397 -36.05 7.68 -4.30
C ARG A 397 -34.54 7.51 -4.08
N ARG A 398 -34.05 6.26 -4.11
CA ARG A 398 -32.63 5.97 -3.99
C ARG A 398 -31.80 6.57 -5.13
N THR A 399 -32.37 6.64 -6.32
CA THR A 399 -31.70 7.28 -7.47
C THR A 399 -31.57 8.78 -7.25
N ILE A 400 -32.60 9.44 -6.73
CA ILE A 400 -32.55 10.88 -6.43
C ILE A 400 -31.50 11.18 -5.35
N GLU A 401 -31.43 10.36 -4.29
CA GLU A 401 -30.39 10.46 -3.27
C GLU A 401 -28.99 10.31 -3.86
N ALA A 402 -28.75 9.27 -4.66
CA ALA A 402 -27.49 9.02 -5.32
C ALA A 402 -27.10 10.15 -6.30
N TYR A 403 -28.09 10.78 -6.96
CA TYR A 403 -27.86 11.95 -7.81
C TYR A 403 -27.25 13.12 -7.03
N TYR A 404 -27.83 13.47 -5.89
CA TYR A 404 -27.31 14.58 -5.07
C TYR A 404 -25.94 14.25 -4.48
N GLU A 405 -25.69 13.01 -4.10
CA GLU A 405 -24.35 12.56 -3.69
C GLU A 405 -23.35 12.71 -4.83
N ALA A 406 -23.71 12.30 -6.05
CA ALA A 406 -22.85 12.41 -7.24
C ALA A 406 -22.56 13.87 -7.62
N CYS A 407 -23.55 14.78 -7.48
CA CYS A 407 -23.38 16.21 -7.74
C CYS A 407 -22.42 16.89 -6.76
N SER A 408 -22.10 16.26 -5.63
CA SER A 408 -21.17 16.82 -4.63
C SER A 408 -19.69 16.73 -5.02
N ILE A 409 -19.34 16.02 -6.11
CA ILE A 409 -17.97 15.86 -6.55
C ILE A 409 -17.60 16.88 -7.63
N ASP A 410 -16.33 17.28 -7.63
CA ASP A 410 -15.76 18.13 -8.68
C ASP A 410 -15.21 17.25 -9.82
N HIS A 411 -16.06 16.91 -10.79
CA HIS A 411 -15.67 16.12 -11.95
C HIS A 411 -16.50 16.55 -13.17
N PRO A 412 -15.91 16.62 -14.38
CA PRO A 412 -16.62 17.03 -15.60
C PRO A 412 -17.88 16.20 -15.90
N LEU A 413 -17.91 14.90 -15.53
CA LEU A 413 -19.07 14.03 -15.72
C LEU A 413 -20.32 14.51 -14.98
N VAL A 414 -20.16 15.27 -13.89
CA VAL A 414 -21.29 15.81 -13.12
C VAL A 414 -22.18 16.73 -13.97
N HIS A 415 -21.63 17.38 -14.97
CA HIS A 415 -22.40 18.23 -15.90
C HIS A 415 -23.33 17.44 -16.85
N GLU A 416 -23.09 16.13 -17.03
CA GLU A 416 -23.92 15.23 -17.85
C GLU A 416 -25.07 14.62 -17.03
N LEU A 417 -24.95 14.54 -15.69
CA LEU A 417 -25.92 13.87 -14.84
C LEU A 417 -27.31 14.53 -14.83
N PRO A 418 -27.46 15.88 -14.91
CA PRO A 418 -28.79 16.51 -14.96
C PRO A 418 -29.66 16.03 -16.12
N PHE A 419 -29.05 15.70 -17.27
CA PHE A 419 -29.78 15.16 -18.39
C PHE A 419 -30.38 13.79 -18.10
N ALA A 420 -29.57 12.87 -17.57
CA ALA A 420 -30.01 11.53 -17.17
C ALA A 420 -31.09 11.60 -16.09
N LYS A 421 -30.93 12.48 -15.08
CA LYS A 421 -31.93 12.70 -14.06
C LYS A 421 -33.26 13.22 -14.63
N LYS A 422 -33.21 14.19 -15.52
CA LYS A 422 -34.42 14.76 -16.15
C LYS A 422 -35.18 13.69 -16.96
N THR A 423 -34.46 12.83 -17.66
CA THR A 423 -35.08 11.71 -18.41
C THR A 423 -35.77 10.77 -17.44
N LEU A 424 -35.11 10.35 -16.38
CA LEU A 424 -35.69 9.53 -15.33
C LEU A 424 -36.93 10.16 -14.70
N ASP A 425 -36.85 11.46 -14.32
CA ASP A 425 -37.99 12.19 -13.72
C ASP A 425 -39.22 12.18 -14.62
N ASN A 426 -39.02 12.39 -15.95
CA ASN A 426 -40.09 12.35 -16.92
C ASN A 426 -40.69 10.93 -17.05
N ASP A 427 -39.85 9.93 -17.13
CA ASP A 427 -40.31 8.52 -17.28
C ASP A 427 -41.07 8.06 -16.02
N TYR A 428 -40.56 8.41 -14.83
CA TYR A 428 -41.27 8.13 -13.57
C TYR A 428 -42.60 8.88 -13.50
N ALA A 429 -42.64 10.18 -13.80
CA ALA A 429 -43.88 10.96 -13.81
C ALA A 429 -44.90 10.40 -14.80
N ASN A 430 -44.47 10.00 -16.00
CA ASN A 430 -45.35 9.39 -16.99
C ASN A 430 -45.92 8.06 -16.48
N LEU A 431 -45.08 7.21 -15.89
CA LEU A 431 -45.49 5.91 -15.35
C LEU A 431 -46.56 6.06 -14.23
N VAL A 432 -46.27 6.99 -13.28
CA VAL A 432 -47.19 7.28 -12.16
C VAL A 432 -48.50 7.91 -12.67
N ASN A 433 -48.44 8.79 -13.70
CA ASN A 433 -49.62 9.37 -14.30
C ASN A 433 -50.50 8.34 -14.99
N VAL A 434 -49.93 7.41 -15.73
CA VAL A 434 -50.67 6.32 -16.38
C VAL A 434 -51.35 5.43 -15.29
N LEU A 435 -50.60 5.06 -14.26
CA LEU A 435 -51.13 4.25 -13.17
C LEU A 435 -52.29 4.96 -12.45
N ASN A 436 -52.14 6.26 -12.15
CA ASN A 436 -53.17 7.06 -11.51
C ASN A 436 -54.42 7.23 -12.38
N LEU A 437 -54.26 7.44 -13.70
CA LEU A 437 -55.40 7.50 -14.61
C LEU A 437 -56.17 6.19 -14.67
N GLU A 438 -55.50 5.07 -14.75
CA GLU A 438 -56.13 3.75 -14.77
C GLU A 438 -56.81 3.43 -13.42
N TRP A 439 -56.19 3.82 -12.28
CA TRP A 439 -56.80 3.75 -10.97
C TRP A 439 -58.07 4.57 -10.92
N LEU A 440 -58.04 5.85 -11.32
CA LEU A 440 -59.18 6.73 -11.34
C LEU A 440 -60.33 6.18 -12.22
N ASN A 441 -60.01 5.61 -13.37
CA ASN A 441 -60.97 4.95 -14.23
C ASN A 441 -61.64 3.75 -13.55
N CYS A 442 -60.87 2.97 -12.79
CA CYS A 442 -61.38 1.81 -12.03
C CYS A 442 -62.34 2.21 -10.90
N VAL A 443 -62.07 3.33 -10.21
CA VAL A 443 -62.86 3.77 -9.05
C VAL A 443 -64.00 4.73 -9.37
N LYS A 444 -64.00 5.33 -10.56
CA LYS A 444 -64.90 6.42 -10.96
C LYS A 444 -66.38 6.13 -10.80
N GLU A 445 -66.81 4.91 -11.05
CA GLU A 445 -68.21 4.52 -10.99
C GLU A 445 -68.62 3.85 -9.64
N LYS A 446 -67.68 3.81 -8.69
CA LYS A 446 -67.85 3.17 -7.39
C LYS A 446 -68.13 4.19 -6.30
N ASN A 447 -69.27 4.03 -5.61
CA ASN A 447 -69.64 4.92 -4.53
C ASN A 447 -68.72 4.85 -3.29
N ASN A 448 -68.26 3.63 -2.98
CA ASN A 448 -67.34 3.39 -1.87
C ASN A 448 -66.36 2.25 -2.21
N PHE A 449 -65.34 2.57 -2.95
CA PHE A 449 -64.34 1.59 -3.41
C PHE A 449 -63.48 1.03 -2.26
N PHE A 450 -63.47 1.67 -1.07
CA PHE A 450 -62.78 1.14 0.11
C PHE A 450 -63.40 -0.14 0.64
N GLU A 451 -64.71 -0.37 0.40
CA GLU A 451 -65.38 -1.61 0.78
C GLU A 451 -64.95 -2.81 -0.08
N ASP A 452 -64.46 -2.52 -1.29
CA ASP A 452 -63.94 -3.53 -2.22
C ASP A 452 -62.50 -3.97 -1.90
N ILE A 453 -61.87 -3.40 -0.85
CA ILE A 453 -60.53 -3.73 -0.43
C ILE A 453 -60.59 -4.50 0.89
N SER A 454 -60.17 -5.77 0.84
CA SER A 454 -60.25 -6.68 1.99
C SER A 454 -59.06 -6.57 2.95
N LEU A 455 -58.03 -5.74 2.60
CA LEU A 455 -56.85 -5.56 3.40
C LEU A 455 -57.15 -4.79 4.70
N LYS A 456 -56.30 -4.97 5.72
CA LYS A 456 -56.34 -4.20 6.99
C LYS A 456 -56.27 -2.71 6.70
N LYS A 457 -57.12 -1.94 7.36
CA LYS A 457 -57.21 -0.50 7.20
C LYS A 457 -56.55 0.21 8.35
N GLN A 458 -55.85 1.31 8.07
CA GLN A 458 -55.17 2.11 9.09
C GLN A 458 -56.14 2.66 10.15
N GLU A 459 -57.40 2.95 9.79
CA GLU A 459 -58.42 3.42 10.74
C GLU A 459 -58.75 2.39 11.82
N ASP A 460 -58.55 1.09 11.55
CA ASP A 460 -58.81 0.00 12.48
C ASP A 460 -57.60 -0.39 13.34
N PHE A 461 -56.44 0.28 13.12
CA PHE A 461 -55.20 -0.06 13.80
C PHE A 461 -55.30 -0.11 15.30
N TYR A 462 -55.86 0.93 15.92
CA TYR A 462 -56.00 0.99 17.38
C TYR A 462 -56.85 -0.16 17.94
N ARG A 463 -57.91 -0.56 17.25
CA ARG A 463 -58.81 -1.61 17.67
C ARG A 463 -58.20 -2.99 17.49
N ASN A 464 -57.47 -3.19 16.42
CA ASN A 464 -57.05 -4.52 16.01
C ASN A 464 -55.63 -4.87 16.48
N GLU A 465 -54.72 -3.87 16.56
CA GLU A 465 -53.30 -4.12 16.77
C GLU A 465 -52.78 -3.63 18.14
N VAL A 466 -53.56 -2.77 18.85
CA VAL A 466 -53.13 -2.24 20.15
C VAL A 466 -53.62 -3.13 21.28
N ASP A 467 -52.73 -3.85 21.95
CA ASP A 467 -53.02 -4.61 23.16
C ASP A 467 -52.82 -3.75 24.41
N THR A 468 -53.92 -3.29 25.00
CA THR A 468 -53.95 -2.46 26.21
C THR A 468 -53.49 -3.18 27.47
N THR A 469 -53.29 -4.49 27.41
CA THR A 469 -52.87 -5.33 28.56
C THR A 469 -51.34 -5.38 28.73
N VAL A 470 -50.60 -5.02 27.69
CA VAL A 470 -49.12 -5.00 27.69
C VAL A 470 -48.59 -3.60 27.54
N LYS A 471 -47.35 -3.39 28.01
CA LYS A 471 -46.65 -2.10 27.83
C LYS A 471 -46.19 -1.96 26.40
N GLN A 472 -46.75 -1.02 25.68
CA GLN A 472 -46.45 -0.72 24.29
C GLN A 472 -46.03 0.75 24.12
N ALA A 473 -45.27 1.03 23.08
CA ALA A 473 -45.01 2.38 22.57
C ALA A 473 -45.54 2.48 21.14
N ILE A 474 -46.47 3.38 20.91
CA ILE A 474 -47.03 3.65 19.59
C ILE A 474 -46.30 4.89 19.04
N ILE A 475 -45.63 4.73 17.90
CA ILE A 475 -44.93 5.80 17.21
C ILE A 475 -45.72 6.09 15.93
N ILE A 476 -46.29 7.31 15.85
CA ILE A 476 -46.96 7.78 14.66
C ILE A 476 -45.96 8.59 13.85
N SER A 477 -45.64 8.09 12.65
CA SER A 477 -44.77 8.82 11.70
C SER A 477 -45.63 9.35 10.58
N ASP A 478 -45.79 10.67 10.55
CA ASP A 478 -46.47 11.35 9.46
C ASP A 478 -45.70 11.21 8.16
N ALA A 479 -46.38 10.94 7.06
CA ALA A 479 -45.81 10.74 5.74
C ALA A 479 -44.78 9.57 5.57
N LEU A 480 -44.81 8.58 6.47
CA LEU A 480 -44.08 7.34 6.25
C LEU A 480 -44.75 6.54 5.12
N ARG A 481 -44.11 6.56 3.94
CA ARG A 481 -44.62 5.82 2.77
C ARG A 481 -44.29 4.33 2.90
N TYR A 482 -45.08 3.49 2.21
CA TYR A 482 -44.94 2.04 2.30
C TYR A 482 -43.56 1.55 1.91
N GLU A 483 -42.98 2.06 0.82
CA GLU A 483 -41.63 1.67 0.41
C GLU A 483 -40.54 2.02 1.44
N VAL A 484 -40.74 3.09 2.20
CA VAL A 484 -39.87 3.47 3.32
C VAL A 484 -40.07 2.54 4.51
N ALA A 485 -41.31 2.12 4.78
CA ALA A 485 -41.60 1.15 5.84
C ALA A 485 -41.00 -0.22 5.53
N VAL A 486 -41.06 -0.67 4.28
CA VAL A 486 -40.36 -1.90 3.82
C VAL A 486 -38.87 -1.83 4.05
N GLU A 487 -38.23 -0.72 3.67
CA GLU A 487 -36.80 -0.50 3.87
C GLU A 487 -36.43 -0.45 5.37
N LEU A 488 -37.24 0.21 6.19
CA LEU A 488 -37.06 0.23 7.65
C LEU A 488 -37.14 -1.18 8.26
N MET A 489 -38.10 -2.01 7.81
CA MET A 489 -38.21 -3.39 8.25
C MET A 489 -36.93 -4.19 7.93
N GLU A 490 -36.37 -4.02 6.74
CA GLU A 490 -35.10 -4.66 6.33
C GLU A 490 -33.93 -4.22 7.22
N GLU A 491 -33.84 -2.94 7.55
CA GLU A 491 -32.78 -2.41 8.44
C GLU A 491 -32.94 -2.93 9.88
N LEU A 492 -34.17 -2.96 10.41
CA LEU A 492 -34.45 -3.54 11.73
C LEU A 492 -34.09 -5.04 11.80
N ALA A 493 -34.29 -5.78 10.72
CA ALA A 493 -33.90 -7.18 10.63
C ALA A 493 -32.39 -7.38 10.70
N LYS A 494 -31.61 -6.48 10.08
CA LYS A 494 -30.14 -6.50 10.17
C LYS A 494 -29.64 -6.28 11.61
N GLU A 495 -30.34 -5.44 12.37
CA GLU A 495 -30.10 -5.20 13.81
C GLU A 495 -30.70 -6.31 14.72
N LYS A 496 -31.17 -7.41 14.13
CA LYS A 496 -31.78 -8.57 14.83
C LYS A 496 -33.10 -8.22 15.59
N HIS A 497 -33.79 -7.19 15.18
CA HIS A 497 -35.15 -6.90 15.63
C HIS A 497 -36.17 -7.71 14.81
N ILE A 498 -37.25 -8.12 15.46
CA ILE A 498 -38.37 -8.74 14.77
C ILE A 498 -39.31 -7.60 14.34
N ALA A 499 -39.55 -7.49 13.05
CA ALA A 499 -40.42 -6.50 12.46
C ALA A 499 -41.41 -7.17 11.48
N GLU A 500 -42.63 -6.70 11.45
CA GLU A 500 -43.67 -7.17 10.56
C GLU A 500 -44.41 -5.96 9.96
N LEU A 501 -44.73 -6.04 8.67
CA LEU A 501 -45.63 -5.12 7.99
C LEU A 501 -47.01 -5.70 8.00
N ILE A 502 -47.96 -4.97 8.56
CA ILE A 502 -49.37 -5.41 8.74
C ILE A 502 -50.25 -4.64 7.75
#